data_1a574a7e226c4d455de2d4289e179585
#
_entry.id   1a574a7e226c4d455de2d4289e179585
#
_cell.length_a   1.000
_cell.length_b   1.000
_cell.length_c   1.000
_cell.angle_alpha   90.00
_cell.angle_beta   90.00
_cell.angle_gamma   90.00
#
_symmetry.space_group_name_H-M   'P 1'
#
loop_
_entity.id
_entity.type
_entity.pdbx_description
1 polymer ?
#
loop_
_entity_poly.entity_id
_entity_poly.type
_entity_poly.pdbx_seq_one_letter_code
_entity_poly.pdbx_strand_id
1 'polypeptide(L)'
;MKTAIITGASSGLGAEFVKAVIEKRKDIEKIIVIARREDRLNKLRDDLGGKIYPLPLDLTVDTCGDILKSTLEGMDAQVLLLINNAGFGKLENFENISTSDNALMVRLNCEALTRITGVCLPFIKDGGEIINTCSIASFAPNIRMATYSSTKAYVMSLSRALREELKPRRINVLACCPGPMETEFLPIANIEKGTSRTFDTLPRVNVREMAEKSLTASNRGKAVYTNKAFYKFYRFVAKILPHSLVMKMAKT
;
A
#
# COMPACT_ATOMS: atom_id res chain seq x y z
N MET A 1 17.66 16.80 -2.88
CA MET A 1 16.54 17.07 -1.93
C MET A 1 16.07 15.75 -1.31
N LYS A 2 16.09 15.64 0.02
CA LYS A 2 15.64 14.42 0.74
C LYS A 2 14.12 14.26 0.65
N THR A 3 13.67 13.20 -0.03
CA THR A 3 12.30 13.09 -0.49
C THR A 3 11.63 11.81 0.02
N ALA A 4 10.34 11.90 0.36
CA ALA A 4 9.44 10.75 0.46
C ALA A 4 8.43 10.77 -0.70
N ILE A 5 7.99 9.59 -1.12
CA ILE A 5 6.97 9.41 -2.17
C ILE A 5 5.85 8.57 -1.59
N ILE A 6 4.60 9.01 -1.73
CA ILE A 6 3.42 8.30 -1.22
C ILE A 6 2.36 8.23 -2.31
N THR A 7 2.05 7.02 -2.77
CA THR A 7 0.97 6.81 -3.74
C THR A 7 -0.37 6.56 -3.06
N GLY A 8 -1.47 6.93 -3.71
CA GLY A 8 -2.81 6.82 -3.12
C GLY A 8 -3.01 7.76 -1.92
N ALA A 9 -2.35 8.92 -1.93
CA ALA A 9 -2.29 9.84 -0.80
C ALA A 9 -3.57 10.65 -0.56
N SER A 10 -4.54 10.63 -1.48
CA SER A 10 -5.73 11.50 -1.41
C SER A 10 -6.77 11.10 -0.36
N SER A 11 -6.64 9.93 0.28
CA SER A 11 -7.57 9.47 1.32
C SER A 11 -7.03 8.29 2.13
N GLY A 12 -7.79 7.90 3.16
CA GLY A 12 -7.57 6.68 3.93
C GLY A 12 -6.15 6.53 4.47
N LEU A 13 -5.58 5.34 4.31
CA LEU A 13 -4.25 5.00 4.83
C LEU A 13 -3.14 5.87 4.20
N GLY A 14 -3.28 6.23 2.90
CA GLY A 14 -2.31 7.08 2.21
C GLY A 14 -2.21 8.47 2.83
N ALA A 15 -3.34 9.12 3.12
CA ALA A 15 -3.38 10.41 3.79
C ALA A 15 -2.81 10.34 5.22
N GLU A 16 -3.10 9.27 5.96
CA GLU A 16 -2.52 9.06 7.29
C GLU A 16 -1.02 8.78 7.24
N PHE A 17 -0.51 8.10 6.19
CA PHE A 17 0.94 8.00 5.97
C PHE A 17 1.58 9.37 5.76
N VAL A 18 0.97 10.28 4.99
CA VAL A 18 1.49 11.65 4.81
C VAL A 18 1.66 12.35 6.16
N LYS A 19 0.61 12.35 6.99
CA LYS A 19 0.65 12.94 8.34
C LYS A 19 1.73 12.31 9.21
N ALA A 20 1.78 10.99 9.24
CA ALA A 20 2.76 10.25 10.04
C ALA A 20 4.21 10.50 9.59
N VAL A 21 4.46 10.67 8.28
CA VAL A 21 5.78 11.04 7.74
C VAL A 21 6.17 12.44 8.19
N ILE A 22 5.28 13.44 8.10
CA ILE A 22 5.54 14.81 8.58
C ILE A 22 5.93 14.81 10.06
N GLU A 23 5.23 14.02 10.87
CA GLU A 23 5.45 13.99 12.31
C GLU A 23 6.74 13.23 12.70
N LYS A 24 7.02 12.10 12.06
CA LYS A 24 8.06 11.16 12.49
C LYS A 24 9.37 11.22 11.69
N ARG A 25 9.35 11.80 10.48
CA ARG A 25 10.50 11.83 9.58
C ARG A 25 10.95 13.28 9.33
N LYS A 26 11.58 13.86 10.34
CA LYS A 26 12.07 15.24 10.28
C LYS A 26 13.21 15.43 9.29
N ASP A 27 13.88 14.33 8.94
CA ASP A 27 14.92 14.23 7.91
C ASP A 27 14.41 14.42 6.48
N ILE A 28 13.10 14.30 6.24
CA ILE A 28 12.48 14.49 4.92
C ILE A 28 12.17 15.96 4.68
N GLU A 29 12.66 16.48 3.56
CA GLU A 29 12.52 17.88 3.14
C GLU A 29 11.26 18.07 2.27
N LYS A 30 10.95 17.08 1.41
CA LYS A 30 9.81 17.12 0.49
C LYS A 30 9.05 15.78 0.47
N ILE A 31 7.74 15.84 0.37
CA ILE A 31 6.85 14.66 0.29
C ILE A 31 6.05 14.76 -1.00
N ILE A 32 6.37 13.93 -1.99
CA ILE A 32 5.61 13.83 -3.22
C ILE A 32 4.38 12.96 -2.95
N VAL A 33 3.20 13.55 -3.07
CA VAL A 33 1.90 12.88 -2.85
C VAL A 33 1.23 12.64 -4.18
N ILE A 34 0.99 11.36 -4.51
CA ILE A 34 0.50 10.94 -5.82
C ILE A 34 -0.91 10.37 -5.69
N ALA A 35 -1.86 10.92 -6.42
CA ALA A 35 -3.21 10.40 -6.62
C ALA A 35 -3.88 11.11 -7.80
N ARG A 36 -5.05 10.62 -8.24
CA ARG A 36 -5.82 11.23 -9.33
C ARG A 36 -6.55 12.51 -8.94
N ARG A 37 -6.98 12.63 -7.67
CA ARG A 37 -7.81 13.73 -7.16
C ARG A 37 -6.94 14.91 -6.74
N GLU A 38 -6.73 15.83 -7.68
CA GLU A 38 -5.87 17.00 -7.51
C GLU A 38 -6.35 17.92 -6.37
N ASP A 39 -7.65 18.16 -6.29
CA ASP A 39 -8.29 18.95 -5.24
C ASP A 39 -7.90 18.48 -3.84
N ARG A 40 -7.91 17.16 -3.63
CA ARG A 40 -7.54 16.56 -2.35
C ARG A 40 -6.05 16.61 -2.05
N LEU A 41 -5.21 16.50 -3.07
CA LEU A 41 -3.77 16.64 -2.91
C LEU A 41 -3.40 18.08 -2.58
N ASN A 42 -4.04 19.07 -3.22
CA ASN A 42 -3.88 20.47 -2.92
C ASN A 42 -4.35 20.79 -1.50
N LYS A 43 -5.51 20.25 -1.08
CA LYS A 43 -5.97 20.37 0.30
C LYS A 43 -4.98 19.79 1.31
N LEU A 44 -4.37 18.65 1.05
CA LEU A 44 -3.30 18.10 1.92
C LEU A 44 -2.12 19.07 2.04
N ARG A 45 -1.69 19.70 0.94
CA ARG A 45 -0.64 20.73 0.98
C ARG A 45 -1.05 21.93 1.82
N ASP A 46 -2.26 22.43 1.63
CA ASP A 46 -2.77 23.63 2.32
C ASP A 46 -2.94 23.36 3.83
N ASP A 47 -3.41 22.16 4.21
CA ASP A 47 -3.61 21.76 5.61
C ASP A 47 -2.29 21.41 6.33
N LEU A 48 -1.28 20.83 5.63
CA LEU A 48 -0.09 20.24 6.24
C LEU A 48 1.22 20.97 5.92
N GLY A 49 1.17 21.98 5.04
CA GLY A 49 2.28 22.89 4.77
C GLY A 49 3.18 22.56 3.60
N GLY A 50 4.16 23.42 3.36
CA GLY A 50 4.97 23.51 2.14
C GLY A 50 5.92 22.34 1.85
N LYS A 51 6.03 21.34 2.74
CA LYS A 51 6.76 20.11 2.44
C LYS A 51 6.03 19.22 1.43
N ILE A 52 4.71 19.37 1.29
CA ILE A 52 3.90 18.57 0.38
C ILE A 52 4.07 19.08 -1.05
N TYR A 53 4.35 18.14 -1.95
CA TYR A 53 4.36 18.35 -3.40
C TYR A 53 3.27 17.51 -4.04
N PRO A 54 2.12 18.10 -4.39
CA PRO A 54 1.06 17.42 -5.13
C PRO A 54 1.53 17.01 -6.52
N LEU A 55 1.35 15.74 -6.86
CA LEU A 55 1.56 15.22 -8.20
C LEU A 55 0.28 14.49 -8.63
N PRO A 56 -0.69 15.21 -9.25
CA PRO A 56 -1.88 14.60 -9.80
C PRO A 56 -1.51 13.64 -10.93
N LEU A 57 -1.68 12.32 -10.69
CA LEU A 57 -1.22 11.32 -11.64
C LEU A 57 -2.08 10.05 -11.53
N ASP A 58 -2.56 9.56 -12.67
CA ASP A 58 -3.14 8.22 -12.77
C ASP A 58 -2.02 7.20 -12.97
N LEU A 59 -1.86 6.31 -12.01
CA LEU A 59 -0.81 5.28 -12.05
C LEU A 59 -1.13 4.13 -13.01
N THR A 60 -2.31 4.12 -13.60
CA THR A 60 -2.73 3.07 -14.56
C THR A 60 -2.38 3.42 -16.01
N VAL A 61 -1.91 4.63 -16.27
CA VAL A 61 -1.45 5.05 -17.61
C VAL A 61 0.04 4.75 -17.79
N ASP A 62 0.44 4.45 -19.02
CA ASP A 62 1.81 4.01 -19.31
C ASP A 62 2.86 5.10 -19.06
N THR A 63 2.50 6.35 -19.28
CA THR A 63 3.38 7.52 -19.11
C THR A 63 3.63 7.90 -17.65
N CYS A 64 2.93 7.28 -16.69
CA CYS A 64 3.05 7.65 -15.28
C CYS A 64 4.49 7.51 -14.73
N GLY A 65 5.23 6.53 -15.25
CA GLY A 65 6.63 6.31 -14.89
C GLY A 65 7.54 7.44 -15.34
N ASP A 66 7.36 7.91 -16.58
CA ASP A 66 8.18 8.98 -17.17
C ASP A 66 7.93 10.32 -16.47
N ILE A 67 6.65 10.61 -16.17
CA ILE A 67 6.28 11.82 -15.42
C ILE A 67 6.94 11.82 -14.03
N LEU A 68 6.85 10.70 -13.30
CA LEU A 68 7.48 10.60 -11.99
C LEU A 68 9.01 10.73 -12.10
N LYS A 69 9.63 10.04 -13.07
CA LYS A 69 11.08 10.10 -13.28
C LYS A 69 11.54 11.54 -13.54
N SER A 70 10.91 12.25 -14.48
CA SER A 70 11.22 13.65 -14.79
C SER A 70 11.03 14.55 -13.57
N THR A 71 10.01 14.30 -12.74
CA THR A 71 9.79 15.04 -11.48
C THR A 71 10.94 14.82 -10.51
N LEU A 72 11.42 13.58 -10.35
CA LEU A 72 12.52 13.24 -9.45
C LEU A 72 13.84 13.83 -9.92
N GLU A 73 14.11 13.77 -11.23
CA GLU A 73 15.30 14.38 -11.86
C GLU A 73 15.29 15.89 -11.69
N GLY A 74 14.18 16.57 -11.99
CA GLY A 74 14.03 18.02 -11.85
C GLY A 74 14.18 18.52 -10.41
N MET A 75 13.94 17.67 -9.42
CA MET A 75 14.11 17.99 -8.00
C MET A 75 15.48 17.61 -7.44
N ASP A 76 16.36 16.99 -8.21
CA ASP A 76 17.57 16.30 -7.71
C ASP A 76 17.22 15.47 -6.45
N ALA A 77 16.21 14.62 -6.62
CA ALA A 77 15.59 13.91 -5.50
C ALA A 77 16.50 12.78 -4.98
N GLN A 78 16.66 12.75 -3.65
CA GLN A 78 17.25 11.64 -2.92
C GLN A 78 16.12 10.97 -2.14
N VAL A 79 15.58 9.87 -2.66
CA VAL A 79 14.45 9.20 -2.04
C VAL A 79 14.90 8.43 -0.81
N LEU A 80 14.37 8.81 0.35
CA LEU A 80 14.61 8.12 1.63
C LEU A 80 13.48 7.14 1.95
N LEU A 81 12.27 7.39 1.42
CA LEU A 81 11.10 6.59 1.71
C LEU A 81 10.15 6.55 0.51
N LEU A 82 9.85 5.35 0.04
CA LEU A 82 8.79 5.09 -0.93
C LEU A 82 7.65 4.33 -0.25
N ILE A 83 6.41 4.86 -0.33
CA ILE A 83 5.22 4.19 0.15
C ILE A 83 4.29 3.91 -1.03
N ASN A 84 4.28 2.68 -1.50
CA ASN A 84 3.33 2.19 -2.49
C ASN A 84 2.03 1.81 -1.79
N ASN A 85 1.08 2.73 -1.78
CA ASN A 85 -0.19 2.53 -1.08
C ASN A 85 -1.41 2.57 -2.02
N ALA A 86 -1.29 3.11 -3.23
CA ALA A 86 -2.38 3.10 -4.21
C ALA A 86 -2.89 1.68 -4.47
N GLY A 87 -4.21 1.52 -4.52
CA GLY A 87 -4.84 0.23 -4.77
C GLY A 87 -6.31 0.23 -4.41
N PHE A 88 -7.06 -0.70 -4.96
CA PHE A 88 -8.45 -0.96 -4.62
C PHE A 88 -8.77 -2.45 -4.68
N GLY A 89 -9.96 -2.82 -4.24
CA GLY A 89 -10.47 -4.19 -4.28
C GLY A 89 -11.96 -4.21 -4.58
N LYS A 90 -12.49 -5.40 -4.86
CA LYS A 90 -13.92 -5.68 -4.98
C LYS A 90 -14.23 -6.95 -4.20
N LEU A 91 -15.33 -6.91 -3.45
CA LEU A 91 -15.90 -8.05 -2.73
C LEU A 91 -17.12 -8.54 -3.52
N GLU A 92 -16.90 -9.50 -4.40
CA GLU A 92 -17.94 -10.16 -5.18
C GLU A 92 -17.39 -11.44 -5.81
N ASN A 93 -18.25 -12.35 -6.25
CA ASN A 93 -17.83 -13.50 -7.05
C ASN A 93 -17.18 -13.00 -8.34
N PHE A 94 -16.13 -13.70 -8.79
CA PHE A 94 -15.33 -13.28 -9.93
C PHE A 94 -16.16 -13.03 -11.20
N GLU A 95 -17.17 -13.86 -11.45
CA GLU A 95 -18.08 -13.77 -12.60
C GLU A 95 -18.96 -12.51 -12.59
N ASN A 96 -19.22 -11.93 -11.41
CA ASN A 96 -20.05 -10.75 -11.23
C ASN A 96 -19.23 -9.45 -11.20
N ILE A 97 -17.89 -9.54 -11.18
CA ILE A 97 -17.02 -8.36 -11.34
C ILE A 97 -16.74 -8.18 -12.81
N SER A 98 -16.90 -6.95 -13.33
CA SER A 98 -16.59 -6.66 -14.73
C SER A 98 -15.15 -7.07 -15.08
N THR A 99 -14.92 -7.55 -16.30
CA THR A 99 -13.57 -7.87 -16.79
C THR A 99 -12.63 -6.66 -16.68
N SER A 100 -13.15 -5.46 -16.95
CA SER A 100 -12.40 -4.20 -16.84
C SER A 100 -11.98 -3.92 -15.39
N ASP A 101 -12.86 -4.10 -14.39
CA ASP A 101 -12.52 -3.91 -12.99
C ASP A 101 -11.50 -4.94 -12.49
N ASN A 102 -11.65 -6.22 -12.90
CA ASN A 102 -10.67 -7.26 -12.58
C ASN A 102 -9.29 -6.92 -13.17
N ALA A 103 -9.23 -6.50 -14.43
CA ALA A 103 -7.97 -6.09 -15.07
C ALA A 103 -7.39 -4.82 -14.42
N LEU A 104 -8.23 -3.83 -14.10
CA LEU A 104 -7.81 -2.59 -13.46
C LEU A 104 -7.24 -2.83 -12.06
N MET A 105 -7.79 -3.79 -11.28
CA MET A 105 -7.19 -4.20 -9.99
C MET A 105 -5.76 -4.71 -10.16
N VAL A 106 -5.51 -5.54 -11.19
CA VAL A 106 -4.15 -6.04 -11.48
C VAL A 106 -3.24 -4.91 -11.91
N ARG A 107 -3.72 -4.05 -12.83
CA ARG A 107 -2.95 -2.90 -13.34
C ARG A 107 -2.56 -1.94 -12.22
N LEU A 108 -3.49 -1.56 -11.33
CA LEU A 108 -3.17 -0.62 -10.26
C LEU A 108 -2.38 -1.27 -9.12
N ASN A 109 -2.82 -2.44 -8.64
CA ASN A 109 -2.25 -3.03 -7.42
C ASN A 109 -0.89 -3.72 -7.67
N CYS A 110 -0.62 -4.21 -8.89
CA CYS A 110 0.59 -4.94 -9.23
C CYS A 110 1.48 -4.19 -10.21
N GLU A 111 1.00 -3.92 -11.42
CA GLU A 111 1.79 -3.30 -12.48
C GLU A 111 2.27 -1.90 -12.08
N ALA A 112 1.36 -1.02 -11.66
CA ALA A 112 1.70 0.33 -11.24
C ALA A 112 2.69 0.33 -10.06
N LEU A 113 2.46 -0.51 -9.04
CA LEU A 113 3.38 -0.65 -7.91
C LEU A 113 4.78 -1.07 -8.37
N THR A 114 4.87 -2.04 -9.28
CA THR A 114 6.14 -2.54 -9.83
C THR A 114 6.85 -1.44 -10.63
N ARG A 115 6.11 -0.74 -11.51
CA ARG A 115 6.62 0.37 -12.33
C ARG A 115 7.15 1.50 -11.45
N ILE A 116 6.37 1.97 -10.48
CA ILE A 116 6.76 3.04 -9.56
C ILE A 116 7.99 2.64 -8.73
N THR A 117 8.03 1.40 -8.24
CA THR A 117 9.20 0.89 -7.52
C THR A 117 10.44 0.90 -8.42
N GLY A 118 10.34 0.40 -9.66
CA GLY A 118 11.44 0.39 -10.63
C GLY A 118 11.95 1.79 -10.96
N VAL A 119 11.04 2.72 -11.21
CA VAL A 119 11.39 4.14 -11.49
C VAL A 119 12.08 4.80 -10.30
N CYS A 120 11.59 4.55 -9.07
CA CYS A 120 12.15 5.17 -7.87
C CYS A 120 13.48 4.55 -7.43
N LEU A 121 13.74 3.28 -7.74
CA LEU A 121 14.87 2.53 -7.20
C LEU A 121 16.25 3.16 -7.44
N PRO A 122 16.56 3.77 -8.61
CA PRO A 122 17.81 4.51 -8.84
C PRO A 122 17.97 5.73 -7.93
N PHE A 123 16.86 6.35 -7.53
CA PHE A 123 16.85 7.54 -6.67
C PHE A 123 16.83 7.20 -5.17
N ILE A 124 16.52 5.94 -4.80
CA ILE A 124 16.50 5.54 -3.39
C ILE A 124 17.94 5.47 -2.88
N LYS A 125 18.22 6.22 -1.83
CA LYS A 125 19.49 6.21 -1.12
C LYS A 125 19.75 4.88 -0.42
N ASP A 126 21.01 4.51 -0.31
CA ASP A 126 21.42 3.39 0.54
C ASP A 126 21.00 3.65 2.00
N GLY A 127 20.38 2.65 2.60
CA GLY A 127 19.71 2.79 3.89
C GLY A 127 18.29 3.33 3.82
N GLY A 128 17.74 3.56 2.62
CA GLY A 128 16.35 3.99 2.42
C GLY A 128 15.31 2.90 2.73
N GLU A 129 14.06 3.25 2.58
CA GLU A 129 12.93 2.39 2.96
C GLU A 129 11.87 2.33 1.85
N ILE A 130 11.31 1.14 1.64
CA ILE A 130 10.14 0.90 0.78
C ILE A 130 9.05 0.26 1.65
N ILE A 131 7.86 0.84 1.66
CA ILE A 131 6.67 0.26 2.29
C ILE A 131 5.64 -0.05 1.21
N ASN A 132 5.31 -1.32 1.05
CA ASN A 132 4.28 -1.76 0.12
C ASN A 132 3.01 -2.14 0.88
N THR A 133 1.90 -1.46 0.57
CA THR A 133 0.60 -1.77 1.18
C THR A 133 0.03 -3.06 0.60
N CYS A 134 0.23 -4.13 1.34
CA CYS A 134 -0.41 -5.43 1.16
C CYS A 134 -1.82 -5.45 1.78
N SER A 135 -2.19 -6.57 2.37
CA SER A 135 -3.40 -6.81 3.15
C SER A 135 -3.24 -8.12 3.92
N ILE A 136 -4.07 -8.35 4.94
CA ILE A 136 -4.25 -9.71 5.49
C ILE A 136 -4.75 -10.69 4.42
N ALA A 137 -5.41 -10.20 3.36
CA ALA A 137 -5.83 -10.98 2.19
C ALA A 137 -4.64 -11.56 1.39
N SER A 138 -3.40 -11.13 1.66
CA SER A 138 -2.20 -11.72 1.07
C SER A 138 -1.75 -13.03 1.73
N PHE A 139 -2.35 -13.41 2.86
CA PHE A 139 -1.89 -14.57 3.63
C PHE A 139 -2.48 -15.89 3.12
N ALA A 140 -3.67 -15.84 2.50
CA ALA A 140 -4.33 -16.96 1.83
C ALA A 140 -5.30 -16.44 0.76
N PRO A 141 -5.67 -17.26 -0.25
CA PRO A 141 -6.71 -16.90 -1.20
C PRO A 141 -8.05 -16.64 -0.48
N ASN A 142 -8.80 -15.62 -0.92
CA ASN A 142 -10.10 -15.30 -0.34
C ASN A 142 -11.22 -15.47 -1.36
N ILE A 143 -12.23 -16.24 -0.99
CA ILE A 143 -13.46 -16.39 -1.78
C ILE A 143 -14.13 -15.02 -1.87
N ARG A 144 -14.79 -14.73 -3.01
CA ARG A 144 -15.38 -13.41 -3.34
C ARG A 144 -14.38 -12.23 -3.41
N MET A 145 -13.10 -12.49 -3.23
CA MET A 145 -12.02 -11.50 -3.40
C MET A 145 -10.85 -12.10 -4.21
N ALA A 146 -11.13 -12.98 -5.16
CA ALA A 146 -10.12 -13.75 -5.89
C ALA A 146 -9.03 -12.84 -6.49
N THR A 147 -9.40 -11.89 -7.34
CA THR A 147 -8.45 -10.97 -7.96
C THR A 147 -7.72 -10.12 -6.91
N TYR A 148 -8.45 -9.52 -5.96
CA TYR A 148 -7.84 -8.69 -4.93
C TYR A 148 -6.81 -9.46 -4.09
N SER A 149 -7.17 -10.64 -3.55
CA SER A 149 -6.23 -11.42 -2.74
C SER A 149 -5.02 -11.87 -3.54
N SER A 150 -5.20 -12.22 -4.82
CA SER A 150 -4.09 -12.54 -5.73
C SER A 150 -3.14 -11.36 -5.95
N THR A 151 -3.68 -10.14 -6.15
CA THR A 151 -2.83 -8.95 -6.27
C THR A 151 -2.05 -8.68 -4.98
N LYS A 152 -2.66 -8.90 -3.81
CA LYS A 152 -1.97 -8.68 -2.53
C LYS A 152 -0.97 -9.78 -2.20
N ALA A 153 -1.19 -11.01 -2.67
CA ALA A 153 -0.19 -12.08 -2.64
C ALA A 153 1.03 -11.76 -3.53
N TYR A 154 0.79 -11.21 -4.73
CA TYR A 154 1.86 -10.69 -5.60
C TYR A 154 2.71 -9.66 -4.86
N VAL A 155 2.07 -8.62 -4.28
CA VAL A 155 2.77 -7.55 -3.55
C VAL A 155 3.56 -8.11 -2.37
N MET A 156 3.02 -9.09 -1.63
CA MET A 156 3.73 -9.75 -0.53
C MET A 156 4.98 -10.49 -1.03
N SER A 157 4.85 -11.26 -2.09
CA SER A 157 5.96 -12.02 -2.69
C SER A 157 7.06 -11.09 -3.19
N LEU A 158 6.68 -10.08 -3.99
CA LEU A 158 7.60 -9.06 -4.51
C LEU A 158 8.33 -8.32 -3.38
N SER A 159 7.61 -7.89 -2.35
CA SER A 159 8.21 -7.16 -1.22
C SER A 159 9.27 -8.00 -0.51
N ARG A 160 9.04 -9.28 -0.36
CA ARG A 160 9.98 -10.18 0.32
C ARG A 160 11.22 -10.47 -0.54
N ALA A 161 11.04 -10.68 -1.84
CA ALA A 161 12.15 -10.88 -2.77
C ALA A 161 13.03 -9.62 -2.87
N LEU A 162 12.42 -8.45 -3.13
CA LEU A 162 13.14 -7.18 -3.19
C LEU A 162 13.90 -6.87 -1.91
N ARG A 163 13.35 -7.22 -0.74
CA ARG A 163 14.06 -7.03 0.51
C ARG A 163 15.40 -7.78 0.55
N GLU A 164 15.46 -9.00 0.04
CA GLU A 164 16.68 -9.79 0.00
C GLU A 164 17.67 -9.24 -1.04
N GLU A 165 17.16 -8.88 -2.23
CA GLU A 165 17.96 -8.31 -3.32
C GLU A 165 18.59 -6.97 -2.94
N LEU A 166 17.88 -6.14 -2.16
CA LEU A 166 18.31 -4.80 -1.78
C LEU A 166 19.12 -4.74 -0.47
N LYS A 167 19.37 -5.87 0.17
CA LYS A 167 20.23 -5.97 1.37
C LYS A 167 21.62 -5.32 1.19
N PRO A 168 22.35 -5.53 0.08
CA PRO A 168 23.67 -4.90 -0.11
C PRO A 168 23.62 -3.37 -0.02
N ARG A 169 22.49 -2.78 -0.45
CA ARG A 169 22.21 -1.35 -0.34
C ARG A 169 21.60 -0.92 0.99
N ARG A 170 21.39 -1.85 1.90
CA ARG A 170 20.74 -1.62 3.21
C ARG A 170 19.34 -1.01 3.09
N ILE A 171 18.67 -1.20 1.94
CA ILE A 171 17.31 -0.73 1.73
C ILE A 171 16.35 -1.73 2.37
N ASN A 172 15.52 -1.24 3.31
CA ASN A 172 14.49 -2.07 3.94
C ASN A 172 13.21 -2.07 3.10
N VAL A 173 12.64 -3.25 2.83
CA VAL A 173 11.33 -3.38 2.19
C VAL A 173 10.36 -4.01 3.18
N LEU A 174 9.30 -3.27 3.52
CA LEU A 174 8.24 -3.69 4.43
C LEU A 174 6.95 -4.01 3.65
N ALA A 175 6.41 -5.21 3.82
CA ALA A 175 5.03 -5.51 3.47
C ALA A 175 4.10 -5.10 4.62
N CYS A 176 3.34 -4.03 4.42
CA CYS A 176 2.34 -3.52 5.36
C CYS A 176 1.02 -4.25 5.11
N CYS A 177 0.54 -5.06 6.08
CA CYS A 177 -0.63 -5.94 5.93
C CYS A 177 -1.76 -5.52 6.88
N PRO A 178 -2.54 -4.48 6.56
CA PRO A 178 -3.68 -4.09 7.37
C PRO A 178 -4.81 -5.12 7.33
N GLY A 179 -5.57 -5.21 8.43
CA GLY A 179 -6.93 -5.71 8.44
C GLY A 179 -7.92 -4.66 7.94
N PRO A 180 -9.25 -4.91 8.05
CA PRO A 180 -10.27 -3.95 7.62
C PRO A 180 -10.15 -2.62 8.37
N MET A 181 -10.21 -1.51 7.61
CA MET A 181 -10.14 -0.13 8.11
C MET A 181 -11.34 0.65 7.60
N GLU A 182 -11.87 1.53 8.45
CA GLU A 182 -12.94 2.47 8.06
C GLU A 182 -12.35 3.57 7.16
N THR A 183 -12.43 3.35 5.86
CA THR A 183 -11.91 4.26 4.83
C THR A 183 -12.80 4.20 3.58
N GLU A 184 -12.57 5.09 2.61
CA GLU A 184 -13.22 5.05 1.31
C GLU A 184 -13.00 3.72 0.54
N PHE A 185 -12.07 2.88 0.99
CA PHE A 185 -11.84 1.56 0.40
C PHE A 185 -13.07 0.66 0.53
N LEU A 186 -13.80 0.71 1.66
CA LEU A 186 -14.93 -0.19 1.92
C LEU A 186 -16.06 0.00 0.90
N PRO A 187 -16.61 1.20 0.67
CA PRO A 187 -17.65 1.39 -0.33
C PRO A 187 -17.15 1.11 -1.76
N ILE A 188 -15.91 1.45 -2.08
CA ILE A 188 -15.32 1.15 -3.40
C ILE A 188 -15.24 -0.37 -3.63
N ALA A 189 -14.99 -1.12 -2.57
CA ALA A 189 -14.90 -2.58 -2.59
C ALA A 189 -16.27 -3.27 -2.48
N ASN A 190 -17.38 -2.54 -2.43
CA ASN A 190 -18.74 -3.06 -2.17
C ASN A 190 -18.83 -3.78 -0.79
N ILE A 191 -18.09 -3.29 0.20
CA ILE A 191 -18.11 -3.81 1.56
C ILE A 191 -18.96 -2.90 2.43
N GLU A 192 -20.23 -3.22 2.52
CA GLU A 192 -21.18 -2.56 3.41
C GLU A 192 -21.55 -3.49 4.58
N LYS A 193 -22.13 -2.93 5.64
CA LYS A 193 -22.59 -3.71 6.78
C LYS A 193 -23.65 -4.73 6.32
N GLY A 194 -23.45 -6.00 6.66
CA GLY A 194 -24.34 -7.10 6.25
C GLY A 194 -23.93 -7.76 4.92
N THR A 195 -23.01 -7.20 4.14
CA THR A 195 -22.56 -7.79 2.86
C THR A 195 -21.73 -9.08 3.08
N SER A 196 -21.00 -9.12 4.19
CA SER A 196 -20.17 -10.28 4.55
C SER A 196 -20.07 -10.40 6.06
N ARG A 197 -20.54 -11.54 6.60
CA ARG A 197 -20.40 -11.86 8.03
C ARG A 197 -18.96 -11.78 8.51
N THR A 198 -18.02 -12.20 7.67
CA THR A 198 -16.59 -12.15 7.97
C THR A 198 -16.11 -10.70 8.14
N PHE A 199 -16.48 -9.81 7.21
CA PHE A 199 -16.10 -8.40 7.33
C PHE A 199 -16.78 -7.70 8.50
N ASP A 200 -17.99 -8.09 8.87
CA ASP A 200 -18.72 -7.52 10.01
C ASP A 200 -18.08 -7.90 11.35
N THR A 201 -17.49 -9.10 11.44
CA THR A 201 -16.91 -9.64 12.68
C THR A 201 -15.41 -9.40 12.83
N LEU A 202 -14.68 -9.10 11.73
CA LEU A 202 -13.25 -8.86 11.78
C LEU A 202 -12.90 -7.59 12.59
N PRO A 203 -11.91 -7.65 13.49
CA PRO A 203 -11.48 -6.51 14.29
C PRO A 203 -11.03 -5.33 13.43
N ARG A 204 -11.73 -4.19 13.49
CA ARG A 204 -11.36 -2.97 12.75
C ARG A 204 -10.02 -2.44 13.21
N VAL A 205 -9.27 -1.91 12.25
CA VAL A 205 -7.94 -1.36 12.45
C VAL A 205 -8.01 0.16 12.39
N ASN A 206 -7.43 0.85 13.36
CA ASN A 206 -7.28 2.30 13.31
C ASN A 206 -6.27 2.68 12.23
N VAL A 207 -6.69 3.55 11.30
CA VAL A 207 -5.93 3.91 10.09
C VAL A 207 -4.65 4.65 10.46
N ARG A 208 -4.74 5.64 11.38
CA ARG A 208 -3.60 6.41 11.86
C ARG A 208 -2.57 5.52 12.57
N GLU A 209 -3.03 4.68 13.49
CA GLU A 209 -2.18 3.73 14.19
C GLU A 209 -1.46 2.79 13.21
N MET A 210 -2.15 2.35 12.16
CA MET A 210 -1.56 1.49 11.13
C MET A 210 -0.43 2.20 10.37
N ALA A 211 -0.64 3.44 9.95
CA ALA A 211 0.38 4.25 9.30
C ALA A 211 1.60 4.45 10.19
N GLU A 212 1.41 4.93 11.42
CA GLU A 212 2.48 5.23 12.37
C GLU A 212 3.32 3.99 12.74
N LYS A 213 2.63 2.88 13.04
CA LYS A 213 3.31 1.63 13.41
C LYS A 213 3.99 0.97 12.22
N SER A 214 3.48 1.15 10.99
CA SER A 214 4.16 0.67 9.77
C SER A 214 5.47 1.41 9.54
N LEU A 215 5.50 2.74 9.69
CA LEU A 215 6.75 3.51 9.65
C LEU A 215 7.74 3.04 10.70
N THR A 216 7.28 2.86 11.95
CA THR A 216 8.12 2.36 13.04
C THR A 216 8.64 0.94 12.75
N ALA A 217 7.82 0.08 12.16
CA ALA A 217 8.22 -1.29 11.81
C ALA A 217 9.25 -1.30 10.67
N SER A 218 9.08 -0.42 9.68
CA SER A 218 10.03 -0.24 8.58
C SER A 218 11.38 0.23 9.10
N ASN A 219 11.41 1.30 9.89
CA ASN A 219 12.64 1.82 10.50
C ASN A 219 13.38 0.80 11.38
N ARG A 220 12.63 -0.15 11.98
CA ARG A 220 13.20 -1.29 12.75
C ARG A 220 13.62 -2.46 11.86
N GLY A 221 13.64 -2.31 10.56
CA GLY A 221 14.06 -3.34 9.62
C GLY A 221 13.13 -4.56 9.54
N LYS A 222 11.83 -4.45 9.86
CA LYS A 222 10.89 -5.56 9.73
C LYS A 222 10.53 -5.83 8.26
N ALA A 223 10.37 -7.11 7.91
CA ALA A 223 9.95 -7.52 6.56
C ALA A 223 8.42 -7.46 6.36
N VAL A 224 7.65 -7.73 7.40
CA VAL A 224 6.19 -7.76 7.36
C VAL A 224 5.63 -7.15 8.64
N TYR A 225 4.64 -6.29 8.50
CA TYR A 225 3.90 -5.74 9.62
C TYR A 225 2.40 -5.97 9.44
N THR A 226 1.76 -6.48 10.47
CA THR A 226 0.31 -6.45 10.67
C THR A 226 0.05 -6.09 12.13
N ASN A 227 -0.99 -5.30 12.39
CA ASN A 227 -1.36 -4.92 13.75
C ASN A 227 -2.16 -6.05 14.43
N LYS A 228 -2.91 -5.83 15.44
CA LYS A 228 -3.78 -6.80 16.14
C LYS A 228 -3.19 -8.23 16.30
N ALA A 229 -3.26 -8.78 17.49
CA ALA A 229 -2.80 -10.15 17.77
C ALA A 229 -3.54 -11.20 16.91
N PHE A 230 -4.84 -10.98 16.67
CA PHE A 230 -5.66 -11.82 15.80
C PHE A 230 -5.05 -11.99 14.40
N TYR A 231 -4.62 -10.91 13.73
CA TYR A 231 -4.04 -10.99 12.38
C TYR A 231 -2.64 -11.57 12.36
N LYS A 232 -1.87 -11.43 13.44
CA LYS A 232 -0.58 -12.11 13.60
C LYS A 232 -0.78 -13.61 13.71
N PHE A 233 -1.78 -14.04 14.48
CA PHE A 233 -2.16 -15.44 14.60
C PHE A 233 -2.68 -15.98 13.27
N TYR A 234 -3.60 -15.27 12.60
CA TYR A 234 -4.09 -15.64 11.26
C TYR A 234 -2.95 -15.84 10.26
N ARG A 235 -1.97 -14.92 10.23
CA ARG A 235 -0.78 -15.05 9.39
C ARG A 235 0.01 -16.33 9.70
N PHE A 236 0.15 -16.68 10.96
CA PHE A 236 0.84 -17.90 11.38
C PHE A 236 0.09 -19.14 10.91
N VAL A 237 -1.22 -19.21 11.13
CA VAL A 237 -2.09 -20.30 10.70
C VAL A 237 -2.06 -20.46 9.18
N ALA A 238 -2.21 -19.36 8.42
CA ALA A 238 -2.18 -19.38 6.96
C ALA A 238 -0.84 -19.82 6.37
N LYS A 239 0.25 -19.76 7.14
CA LYS A 239 1.57 -20.25 6.73
C LYS A 239 1.74 -21.76 6.91
N ILE A 240 1.03 -22.36 7.86
CA ILE A 240 1.23 -23.76 8.26
C ILE A 240 0.15 -24.67 7.65
N LEU A 241 -1.11 -24.19 7.64
CA LEU A 241 -2.22 -25.00 7.15
C LEU A 241 -2.35 -24.95 5.62
N PRO A 242 -2.84 -26.04 4.99
CA PRO A 242 -3.20 -26.03 3.57
C PRO A 242 -4.21 -24.91 3.29
N HIS A 243 -4.03 -24.20 2.17
CA HIS A 243 -4.93 -23.09 1.79
C HIS A 243 -6.39 -23.52 1.70
N SER A 244 -6.68 -24.76 1.25
CA SER A 244 -8.06 -25.30 1.21
C SER A 244 -8.77 -25.26 2.57
N LEU A 245 -8.04 -25.46 3.67
CA LEU A 245 -8.57 -25.39 5.02
C LEU A 245 -8.73 -23.93 5.47
N VAL A 246 -7.71 -23.10 5.24
CA VAL A 246 -7.74 -21.67 5.59
C VAL A 246 -8.87 -20.95 4.87
N MET A 247 -9.11 -21.24 3.59
CA MET A 247 -10.20 -20.66 2.80
C MET A 247 -11.60 -21.01 3.37
N LYS A 248 -11.77 -22.23 3.90
CA LYS A 248 -13.04 -22.61 4.57
C LYS A 248 -13.29 -21.82 5.86
N MET A 249 -12.20 -21.50 6.59
CA MET A 249 -12.28 -20.72 7.84
C MET A 249 -12.46 -19.21 7.57
N ALA A 250 -11.92 -18.69 6.48
CA ALA A 250 -11.94 -17.29 6.11
C ALA A 250 -12.95 -16.97 4.99
N LYS A 251 -14.04 -17.71 4.92
CA LYS A 251 -15.10 -17.53 3.90
C LYS A 251 -15.74 -16.15 4.05
N THR A 252 -15.54 -15.30 3.04
CA THR A 252 -16.08 -13.92 2.96
C THR A 252 -17.46 -13.84 2.35
#